data_be3e800dcbc425fae4dec5af2e16cb1d
#
_entry.id   be3e800dcbc425fae4dec5af2e16cb1d
#
_cell.length_a   1.000
_cell.length_b   1.000
_cell.length_c   1.000
_cell.angle_alpha   90.00
_cell.angle_beta   90.00
_cell.angle_gamma   90.00
#
_symmetry.space_group_name_H-M   'P 1'
#
loop_
_entity.id
_entity.type
_entity.pdbx_description
1 polymer ?
#
loop_
_entity_poly.entity_id
_entity_poly.type
_entity_poly.pdbx_seq_one_letter_code
_entity_poly.pdbx_strand_id
1 'polypeptide(L)'
;MESWRSTFAAPVAVTIVRKMTGFRGLGLSLSNEDPVADTLAVVAAADRLGFEEVSLPESRLFNSVMPVAAVALHTTRRVTVRIGVANPVFRDPVLLALEAATLADIGPGRLRYGLGAAEWTVRRFGMAPPGWRPLTNTVEAVRTVRRLTAGEALDFEPTTFTVAPGLRLDRPPASPVPVDVGAVSRRMMEVSGQYADGVQLGAITSVGYTRWARERLAVGAQRAGRDVDELLLSANVLTSVGPDRTEARNAVKEVLAYYLARVEGVVVDEAGADPEAVAAVRAAVAEGGEQAGAAVLSDSLVDVFAVAGTPDDVIEGLGPFADAGLDLPLAWYTFGPDRDEGVRLLAEQVRPAVVQT
;
A
#
# COMPACT_ATOMS: atom_id res chain seq x y z
N MET A 1 -5.27 48.43 6.08
CA MET A 1 -5.06 47.40 7.13
C MET A 1 -6.42 46.87 7.55
N GLU A 2 -6.90 45.88 6.88
CA GLU A 2 -8.14 45.16 7.25
C GLU A 2 -7.84 43.69 7.41
N SER A 3 -8.26 43.21 8.57
CA SER A 3 -7.95 41.91 9.15
C SER A 3 -8.67 40.78 8.44
N TRP A 4 -7.92 39.84 7.88
CA TRP A 4 -8.42 38.53 7.49
C TRP A 4 -8.58 37.65 8.73
N ARG A 5 -9.76 37.63 9.33
CA ARG A 5 -10.15 36.60 10.28
C ARG A 5 -10.66 35.40 9.50
N SER A 6 -9.84 34.35 9.40
CA SER A 6 -10.28 33.06 8.89
C SER A 6 -11.25 32.41 9.87
N THR A 7 -12.49 32.27 9.44
CA THR A 7 -13.50 31.47 10.13
C THR A 7 -13.15 29.99 9.94
N PHE A 8 -12.53 29.39 10.92
CA PHE A 8 -12.39 27.94 10.97
C PHE A 8 -13.76 27.34 11.24
N ALA A 9 -14.39 26.73 10.23
CA ALA A 9 -15.55 25.90 10.43
C ALA A 9 -15.17 24.70 11.31
N ALA A 10 -16.01 24.40 12.30
CA ALA A 10 -15.84 23.26 13.19
C ALA A 10 -15.76 21.95 12.36
N PRO A 11 -15.00 20.94 12.82
CA PRO A 11 -14.92 19.67 12.10
C PRO A 11 -16.32 19.02 12.08
N VAL A 12 -16.86 18.82 10.88
CA VAL A 12 -18.05 18.02 10.67
C VAL A 12 -17.67 16.58 10.98
N ALA A 13 -18.26 16.00 12.01
CA ALA A 13 -18.11 14.58 12.30
C ALA A 13 -18.80 13.79 11.19
N VAL A 14 -18.03 13.26 10.26
CA VAL A 14 -18.52 12.33 9.24
C VAL A 14 -18.58 10.95 9.91
N THR A 15 -19.76 10.55 10.35
CA THR A 15 -19.98 9.19 10.85
C THR A 15 -20.15 8.28 9.66
N ILE A 16 -19.06 7.68 9.17
CA ILE A 16 -19.11 6.64 8.14
C ILE A 16 -19.27 5.31 8.86
N VAL A 17 -20.50 4.86 9.06
CA VAL A 17 -20.79 3.51 9.53
C VAL A 17 -21.22 2.68 8.34
N ARG A 18 -20.25 2.13 7.60
CA ARG A 18 -20.51 1.02 6.68
C ARG A 18 -20.20 -0.28 7.43
N LYS A 19 -21.24 -1.05 7.72
CA LYS A 19 -21.09 -2.40 8.25
C LYS A 19 -20.67 -3.30 7.08
N MET A 20 -19.36 -3.46 6.88
CA MET A 20 -18.84 -4.40 5.89
C MET A 20 -18.85 -5.81 6.47
N THR A 21 -19.46 -6.76 5.75
CA THR A 21 -19.54 -8.17 6.13
C THR A 21 -18.38 -8.98 5.56
N GLY A 22 -17.28 -8.33 5.12
CA GLY A 22 -16.10 -8.98 4.55
C GLY A 22 -15.32 -8.06 3.61
N PHE A 23 -14.17 -8.53 3.14
CA PHE A 23 -13.31 -7.80 2.22
C PHE A 23 -13.73 -7.99 0.76
N ARG A 24 -13.33 -7.05 -0.12
CA ARG A 24 -13.49 -7.19 -1.58
C ARG A 24 -12.57 -8.27 -2.17
N GLY A 25 -11.57 -8.72 -1.41
CA GLY A 25 -10.60 -9.72 -1.80
C GLY A 25 -9.53 -9.90 -0.74
N LEU A 26 -8.65 -10.87 -0.93
CA LEU A 26 -7.41 -11.05 -0.19
C LEU A 26 -6.26 -11.11 -1.20
N GLY A 27 -5.26 -10.25 -1.02
CA GLY A 27 -4.07 -10.22 -1.86
C GLY A 27 -2.80 -10.59 -1.10
N LEU A 28 -1.71 -10.68 -1.86
CA LEU A 28 -0.35 -10.82 -1.34
C LEU A 28 0.46 -9.57 -1.67
N SER A 29 1.24 -9.07 -0.74
CA SER A 29 2.24 -8.04 -1.01
C SER A 29 3.63 -8.64 -0.84
N LEU A 30 4.39 -8.69 -1.93
CA LEU A 30 5.69 -9.37 -1.98
C LEU A 30 6.82 -8.43 -1.59
N SER A 31 7.99 -9.00 -1.29
CA SER A 31 9.24 -8.27 -1.21
C SER A 31 9.90 -8.20 -2.60
N ASN A 32 10.66 -7.14 -2.89
CA ASN A 32 11.52 -7.09 -4.07
C ASN A 32 12.98 -7.44 -3.75
N GLU A 33 13.24 -7.99 -2.57
CA GLU A 33 14.55 -8.47 -2.12
C GLU A 33 14.85 -9.88 -2.67
N ASP A 34 13.79 -10.65 -2.94
CA ASP A 34 13.90 -12.01 -3.45
C ASP A 34 14.41 -12.02 -4.91
N PRO A 35 15.04 -13.11 -5.36
CA PRO A 35 15.31 -13.35 -6.76
C PRO A 35 14.02 -13.25 -7.59
N VAL A 36 14.10 -12.66 -8.79
CA VAL A 36 12.92 -12.45 -9.66
C VAL A 36 12.19 -13.76 -9.95
N ALA A 37 12.94 -14.88 -10.11
CA ALA A 37 12.33 -16.19 -10.36
C ALA A 37 11.42 -16.64 -9.20
N ASP A 38 11.84 -16.41 -7.96
CA ASP A 38 11.08 -16.80 -6.76
C ASP A 38 9.84 -15.90 -6.61
N THR A 39 10.01 -14.58 -6.85
CA THR A 39 8.87 -13.64 -6.91
C THR A 39 7.82 -14.09 -7.93
N LEU A 40 8.23 -14.44 -9.15
CA LEU A 40 7.32 -14.89 -10.20
C LEU A 40 6.68 -16.25 -9.89
N ALA A 41 7.37 -17.14 -9.17
CA ALA A 41 6.80 -18.40 -8.71
C ALA A 41 5.65 -18.16 -7.71
N VAL A 42 5.80 -17.23 -6.78
CA VAL A 42 4.72 -16.84 -5.83
C VAL A 42 3.57 -16.17 -6.57
N VAL A 43 3.82 -15.28 -7.53
CA VAL A 43 2.78 -14.67 -8.37
C VAL A 43 1.96 -15.75 -9.12
N ALA A 44 2.65 -16.72 -9.71
CA ALA A 44 1.98 -17.83 -10.41
C ALA A 44 1.18 -18.72 -9.44
N ALA A 45 1.68 -18.93 -8.22
CA ALA A 45 0.93 -19.65 -7.16
C ALA A 45 -0.31 -18.87 -6.74
N ALA A 46 -0.20 -17.55 -6.54
CA ALA A 46 -1.32 -16.68 -6.19
C ALA A 46 -2.44 -16.73 -7.26
N ASP A 47 -2.08 -16.68 -8.55
CA ASP A 47 -3.03 -16.81 -9.66
C ASP A 47 -3.76 -18.17 -9.64
N ARG A 48 -3.03 -19.27 -9.42
CA ARG A 48 -3.63 -20.63 -9.33
C ARG A 48 -4.53 -20.79 -8.11
N LEU A 49 -4.11 -20.26 -6.96
CA LEU A 49 -4.81 -20.38 -5.69
C LEU A 49 -6.00 -19.40 -5.55
N GLY A 50 -6.14 -18.45 -6.47
CA GLY A 50 -7.31 -17.59 -6.55
C GLY A 50 -7.24 -16.32 -5.72
N PHE A 51 -6.04 -15.86 -5.34
CA PHE A 51 -5.90 -14.53 -4.76
C PHE A 51 -6.36 -13.44 -5.75
N GLU A 52 -6.97 -12.40 -5.23
CA GLU A 52 -7.49 -11.31 -6.06
C GLU A 52 -6.38 -10.39 -6.57
N GLU A 53 -5.32 -10.21 -5.78
CA GLU A 53 -4.28 -9.25 -6.11
C GLU A 53 -2.89 -9.69 -5.62
N VAL A 54 -1.86 -9.34 -6.38
CA VAL A 54 -0.46 -9.38 -5.94
C VAL A 54 0.16 -8.00 -6.10
N SER A 55 0.66 -7.44 -5.00
CA SER A 55 1.38 -6.17 -4.99
C SER A 55 2.88 -6.40 -5.09
N LEU A 56 3.49 -5.78 -6.11
CA LEU A 56 4.92 -5.82 -6.39
C LEU A 56 5.52 -4.45 -6.03
N PRO A 57 6.39 -4.35 -5.02
CA PRO A 57 6.99 -3.09 -4.62
C PRO A 57 8.19 -2.72 -5.47
N GLU A 58 8.51 -1.43 -5.51
CA GLU A 58 9.81 -0.92 -5.93
C GLU A 58 10.43 -0.19 -4.73
N SER A 59 11.01 -0.95 -3.82
CA SER A 59 11.64 -0.43 -2.63
C SER A 59 13.15 -0.61 -2.68
N ARG A 60 13.87 0.34 -2.14
CA ARG A 60 15.33 0.33 -2.13
C ARG A 60 15.91 0.16 -3.56
N LEU A 61 17.08 -0.39 -3.73
CA LEU A 61 17.72 -0.62 -5.02
C LEU A 61 17.91 -2.12 -5.30
N PHE A 62 16.86 -2.91 -5.11
CA PHE A 62 16.87 -4.33 -5.43
C PHE A 62 16.45 -4.57 -6.88
N ASN A 63 15.20 -4.90 -7.14
CA ASN A 63 14.69 -5.21 -8.47
C ASN A 63 13.81 -4.08 -9.00
N SER A 64 13.92 -3.77 -10.30
CA SER A 64 12.96 -2.87 -10.97
C SER A 64 11.62 -3.57 -11.11
N VAL A 65 10.54 -2.90 -10.70
CA VAL A 65 9.21 -3.49 -10.67
C VAL A 65 8.60 -3.69 -12.05
N MET A 66 8.87 -2.81 -13.02
CA MET A 66 8.18 -2.82 -14.31
C MET A 66 8.44 -4.08 -15.15
N PRO A 67 9.70 -4.56 -15.31
CA PRO A 67 9.94 -5.83 -16.00
C PRO A 67 9.30 -7.02 -15.30
N VAL A 68 9.32 -7.06 -13.96
CA VAL A 68 8.71 -8.14 -13.17
C VAL A 68 7.19 -8.14 -13.35
N ALA A 69 6.56 -6.97 -13.30
CA ALA A 69 5.12 -6.81 -13.52
C ALA A 69 4.70 -7.21 -14.94
N ALA A 70 5.51 -6.89 -15.96
CA ALA A 70 5.24 -7.30 -17.35
C ALA A 70 5.22 -8.83 -17.49
N VAL A 71 6.20 -9.52 -16.90
CA VAL A 71 6.22 -10.98 -16.91
C VAL A 71 5.07 -11.56 -16.10
N ALA A 72 4.79 -11.01 -14.91
CA ALA A 72 3.67 -11.43 -14.07
C ALA A 72 2.34 -11.32 -14.82
N LEU A 73 2.04 -10.18 -15.44
CA LEU A 73 0.83 -9.97 -16.24
C LEU A 73 0.73 -10.91 -17.44
N HIS A 74 1.87 -11.19 -18.10
CA HIS A 74 1.91 -12.07 -19.26
C HIS A 74 1.67 -13.55 -18.89
N THR A 75 2.20 -14.00 -17.75
CA THR A 75 2.19 -15.42 -17.36
C THR A 75 0.98 -15.81 -16.50
N THR A 76 0.24 -14.85 -15.94
CA THR A 76 -0.98 -15.08 -15.14
C THR A 76 -2.24 -14.80 -15.94
N ARG A 77 -3.41 -15.19 -15.40
CA ARG A 77 -4.71 -15.09 -16.10
C ARG A 77 -5.79 -14.34 -15.31
N ARG A 78 -5.74 -14.35 -14.01
CA ARG A 78 -6.82 -13.85 -13.13
C ARG A 78 -6.36 -12.78 -12.15
N VAL A 79 -5.24 -13.03 -11.51
CA VAL A 79 -4.74 -12.14 -10.46
C VAL A 79 -4.47 -10.73 -10.99
N THR A 80 -4.91 -9.73 -10.25
CA THR A 80 -4.54 -8.34 -10.48
C THR A 80 -3.10 -8.13 -10.03
N VAL A 81 -2.27 -7.53 -10.87
CA VAL A 81 -0.91 -7.12 -10.53
C VAL A 81 -0.93 -5.65 -10.18
N ARG A 82 -0.53 -5.35 -8.95
CA ARG A 82 -0.36 -3.96 -8.48
C ARG A 82 1.11 -3.58 -8.48
N ILE A 83 1.41 -2.39 -8.97
CA ILE A 83 2.66 -1.70 -8.66
C ILE A 83 2.49 -1.03 -7.30
N GLY A 84 3.23 -1.45 -6.32
CA GLY A 84 2.98 -1.00 -4.94
C GLY A 84 4.21 -0.51 -4.15
N VAL A 85 4.83 0.58 -4.54
CA VAL A 85 4.53 1.65 -5.49
C VAL A 85 5.76 2.01 -6.33
N ALA A 86 5.55 2.62 -7.53
CA ALA A 86 6.63 3.25 -8.28
C ALA A 86 6.86 4.69 -7.81
N ASN A 87 8.07 5.19 -8.01
CA ASN A 87 8.46 6.51 -7.53
C ASN A 87 8.64 7.51 -8.71
N PRO A 88 7.93 8.66 -8.68
CA PRO A 88 8.02 9.67 -9.73
C PRO A 88 9.32 10.51 -9.71
N VAL A 89 10.24 10.24 -8.80
CA VAL A 89 11.61 10.78 -8.84
C VAL A 89 12.52 9.90 -9.70
N PHE A 90 12.29 8.58 -9.69
CA PHE A 90 13.12 7.64 -10.45
C PHE A 90 12.73 7.57 -11.93
N ARG A 91 11.51 7.96 -12.27
CA ARG A 91 10.97 7.98 -13.63
C ARG A 91 10.16 9.26 -13.86
N ASP A 92 10.33 9.83 -15.05
CA ASP A 92 9.48 10.95 -15.49
C ASP A 92 8.00 10.53 -15.50
N PRO A 93 7.05 11.39 -15.07
CA PRO A 93 5.62 11.06 -15.05
C PRO A 93 5.02 10.68 -16.40
N VAL A 94 5.55 11.16 -17.53
CA VAL A 94 5.12 10.74 -18.86
C VAL A 94 5.60 9.31 -19.15
N LEU A 95 6.83 8.98 -18.76
CA LEU A 95 7.33 7.61 -18.87
C LEU A 95 6.51 6.65 -17.99
N LEU A 96 6.14 7.05 -16.77
CA LEU A 96 5.25 6.26 -15.90
C LEU A 96 3.90 6.00 -16.58
N ALA A 97 3.34 6.98 -17.30
CA ALA A 97 2.10 6.80 -18.06
C ALA A 97 2.26 5.84 -19.26
N LEU A 98 3.41 5.90 -19.97
CA LEU A 98 3.73 4.95 -21.04
C LEU A 98 3.91 3.53 -20.51
N GLU A 99 4.59 3.35 -19.39
CA GLU A 99 4.75 2.06 -18.71
C GLU A 99 3.40 1.50 -18.27
N ALA A 100 2.55 2.33 -17.64
CA ALA A 100 1.21 1.93 -17.21
C ALA A 100 0.34 1.48 -18.41
N ALA A 101 0.36 2.23 -19.52
CA ALA A 101 -0.36 1.89 -20.73
C ALA A 101 0.14 0.56 -21.34
N THR A 102 1.46 0.38 -21.39
CA THR A 102 2.08 -0.85 -21.92
C THR A 102 1.73 -2.07 -21.05
N LEU A 103 1.82 -1.94 -19.73
CA LEU A 103 1.46 -3.01 -18.81
C LEU A 103 -0.03 -3.37 -18.89
N ALA A 104 -0.89 -2.37 -19.08
CA ALA A 104 -2.33 -2.58 -19.27
C ALA A 104 -2.65 -3.33 -20.58
N ASP A 105 -1.87 -3.11 -21.65
CA ASP A 105 -1.98 -3.88 -22.89
C ASP A 105 -1.53 -5.34 -22.71
N ILE A 106 -0.52 -5.61 -21.89
CA ILE A 106 -0.04 -6.97 -21.57
C ILE A 106 -1.08 -7.73 -20.74
N GLY A 107 -1.70 -7.06 -19.75
CA GLY A 107 -2.71 -7.66 -18.87
C GLY A 107 -3.99 -6.84 -18.80
N PRO A 108 -4.84 -6.86 -19.83
CA PRO A 108 -6.05 -6.03 -19.85
C PRO A 108 -6.94 -6.24 -18.63
N GLY A 109 -7.28 -5.13 -17.95
CA GLY A 109 -8.14 -5.12 -16.76
C GLY A 109 -7.48 -5.69 -15.47
N ARG A 110 -6.20 -6.07 -15.51
CA ARG A 110 -5.50 -6.71 -14.39
C ARG A 110 -4.33 -5.90 -13.85
N LEU A 111 -4.27 -4.61 -14.14
CA LEU A 111 -3.24 -3.71 -13.61
C LEU A 111 -3.86 -2.70 -12.64
N ARG A 112 -3.23 -2.49 -11.48
CA ARG A 112 -3.37 -1.29 -10.66
C ARG A 112 -2.00 -0.62 -10.55
N TYR A 113 -1.94 0.68 -10.77
CA TYR A 113 -0.68 1.40 -10.86
C TYR A 113 -0.50 2.33 -9.67
N GLY A 114 0.28 1.89 -8.68
CA GLY A 114 0.53 2.68 -7.48
C GLY A 114 1.74 3.59 -7.62
N LEU A 115 1.59 4.83 -7.19
CA LEU A 115 2.62 5.84 -7.12
C LEU A 115 2.84 6.31 -5.69
N GLY A 116 4.08 6.62 -5.32
CA GLY A 116 4.39 7.07 -3.97
C GLY A 116 5.68 7.85 -3.89
N ALA A 117 5.78 8.74 -2.92
CA ALA A 117 6.98 9.56 -2.73
C ALA A 117 8.21 8.73 -2.33
N ALA A 118 8.01 7.63 -1.58
CA ALA A 118 9.08 6.80 -1.02
C ALA A 118 10.23 7.66 -0.44
N GLU A 119 9.87 8.68 0.34
CA GLU A 119 10.77 9.77 0.75
C GLU A 119 12.03 9.25 1.44
N TRP A 120 11.88 8.23 2.27
CA TRP A 120 13.02 7.59 2.93
C TRP A 120 14.03 7.01 1.91
N THR A 121 13.56 6.31 0.89
CA THR A 121 14.42 5.72 -0.16
C THR A 121 15.12 6.81 -0.97
N VAL A 122 14.36 7.82 -1.43
CA VAL A 122 14.89 8.93 -2.23
C VAL A 122 15.99 9.68 -1.47
N ARG A 123 15.77 10.00 -0.19
CA ARG A 123 16.76 10.71 0.63
C ARG A 123 17.97 9.85 0.96
N ARG A 124 17.76 8.59 1.31
CA ARG A 124 18.85 7.65 1.65
C ARG A 124 19.85 7.48 0.50
N PHE A 125 19.36 7.44 -0.73
CA PHE A 125 20.22 7.26 -1.90
C PHE A 125 20.67 8.58 -2.55
N GLY A 126 20.37 9.73 -1.93
CA GLY A 126 20.79 11.03 -2.43
C GLY A 126 20.14 11.43 -3.77
N MET A 127 18.99 10.85 -4.09
CA MET A 127 18.30 11.04 -5.37
C MET A 127 17.27 12.18 -5.34
N ALA A 128 17.10 12.85 -4.20
CA ALA A 128 16.19 13.98 -4.08
C ALA A 128 16.64 15.15 -4.97
N PRO A 129 15.85 15.58 -5.96
CA PRO A 129 16.21 16.74 -6.77
C PRO A 129 16.27 18.03 -5.92
N PRO A 130 17.02 19.04 -6.33
CA PRO A 130 16.99 20.34 -5.68
C PRO A 130 15.56 20.89 -5.59
N GLY A 131 15.14 21.31 -4.40
CA GLY A 131 13.81 21.85 -4.19
C GLY A 131 12.66 20.80 -4.31
N TRP A 132 12.96 19.52 -4.21
CA TRP A 132 11.97 18.45 -4.30
C TRP A 132 10.80 18.63 -3.33
N ARG A 133 9.61 18.53 -3.86
CA ARG A 133 8.33 18.65 -3.13
C ARG A 133 7.57 17.31 -3.24
N PRO A 134 7.78 16.35 -2.32
CA PRO A 134 7.25 14.99 -2.43
C PRO A 134 5.75 14.92 -2.72
N LEU A 135 4.95 15.69 -1.98
CA LEU A 135 3.50 15.74 -2.16
C LEU A 135 3.12 16.23 -3.56
N THR A 136 3.65 17.38 -3.98
CA THR A 136 3.35 17.98 -5.30
C THR A 136 3.76 17.04 -6.43
N ASN A 137 4.98 16.50 -6.36
CA ASN A 137 5.51 15.59 -7.36
C ASN A 137 4.65 14.33 -7.51
N THR A 138 4.24 13.71 -6.38
CA THR A 138 3.37 12.53 -6.42
C THR A 138 2.00 12.87 -7.00
N VAL A 139 1.39 13.97 -6.59
CA VAL A 139 0.06 14.38 -7.08
C VAL A 139 0.06 14.70 -8.57
N GLU A 140 1.06 15.44 -9.04
CA GLU A 140 1.20 15.75 -10.47
C GLU A 140 1.44 14.47 -11.28
N ALA A 141 2.23 13.51 -10.78
CA ALA A 141 2.42 12.22 -11.43
C ALA A 141 1.11 11.40 -11.48
N VAL A 142 0.36 11.32 -10.39
CA VAL A 142 -0.95 10.64 -10.35
C VAL A 142 -1.91 11.23 -11.37
N ARG A 143 -2.06 12.56 -11.39
CA ARG A 143 -2.92 13.24 -12.37
C ARG A 143 -2.47 12.98 -13.80
N THR A 144 -1.16 12.99 -14.05
CA THR A 144 -0.58 12.73 -15.37
C THR A 144 -0.90 11.31 -15.84
N VAL A 145 -0.58 10.29 -15.02
CA VAL A 145 -0.82 8.89 -15.40
C VAL A 145 -2.30 8.64 -15.61
N ARG A 146 -3.19 9.10 -14.71
CA ARG A 146 -4.64 8.92 -14.87
C ARG A 146 -5.16 9.51 -16.18
N ARG A 147 -4.82 10.78 -16.47
CA ARG A 147 -5.32 11.45 -17.67
C ARG A 147 -4.78 10.83 -18.95
N LEU A 148 -3.49 10.59 -19.01
CA LEU A 148 -2.87 10.03 -20.22
C LEU A 148 -3.36 8.61 -20.49
N THR A 149 -3.50 7.75 -19.48
CA THR A 149 -4.06 6.40 -19.66
C THR A 149 -5.56 6.40 -19.95
N ALA A 150 -6.30 7.45 -19.58
CA ALA A 150 -7.68 7.66 -20.02
C ALA A 150 -7.80 8.17 -21.48
N GLY A 151 -6.68 8.40 -22.17
CA GLY A 151 -6.67 8.97 -23.53
C GLY A 151 -6.90 10.48 -23.58
N GLU A 152 -6.88 11.14 -22.44
CA GLU A 152 -7.10 12.58 -22.30
C GLU A 152 -5.79 13.36 -22.44
N ALA A 153 -5.90 14.62 -22.88
CA ALA A 153 -4.78 15.54 -22.81
C ALA A 153 -4.57 16.04 -21.38
N LEU A 154 -3.32 16.44 -21.05
CA LEU A 154 -3.07 17.12 -19.80
C LEU A 154 -3.78 18.49 -19.81
N ASP A 155 -4.54 18.75 -18.73
CA ASP A 155 -5.33 19.98 -18.50
C ASP A 155 -4.70 20.90 -17.45
N PHE A 156 -3.48 20.65 -17.06
CA PHE A 156 -2.74 21.44 -16.09
C PHE A 156 -1.27 21.57 -16.49
N GLU A 157 -0.62 22.61 -16.01
CA GLU A 157 0.83 22.81 -16.16
C GLU A 157 1.54 22.26 -14.94
N PRO A 158 2.33 21.16 -15.09
CA PRO A 158 3.11 20.63 -13.99
C PRO A 158 4.17 21.61 -13.50
N THR A 159 4.47 21.56 -12.22
CA THR A 159 5.50 22.39 -11.59
C THR A 159 6.74 21.59 -11.16
N THR A 160 6.69 20.27 -11.26
CA THR A 160 7.79 19.37 -10.87
C THR A 160 8.46 18.68 -12.06
N PHE A 161 7.91 18.80 -13.25
CA PHE A 161 8.47 18.31 -14.52
C PHE A 161 7.96 19.18 -15.67
N THR A 162 8.48 18.97 -16.88
CA THR A 162 8.12 19.81 -18.06
C THR A 162 7.53 18.96 -19.16
N VAL A 163 6.42 19.42 -19.73
CA VAL A 163 5.75 18.79 -20.88
C VAL A 163 5.22 19.85 -21.85
N ALA A 164 5.00 19.45 -23.10
CA ALA A 164 4.31 20.33 -24.05
C ALA A 164 2.83 20.47 -23.68
N PRO A 165 2.22 21.65 -23.89
CA PRO A 165 0.78 21.84 -23.69
C PRO A 165 -0.05 20.86 -24.51
N GLY A 166 -1.08 20.30 -23.89
CA GLY A 166 -1.98 19.36 -24.56
C GLY A 166 -1.39 17.97 -24.85
N LEU A 167 -0.29 17.61 -24.19
CA LEU A 167 0.30 16.27 -24.30
C LEU A 167 -0.75 15.18 -24.05
N ARG A 168 -0.76 14.18 -24.91
CA ARG A 168 -1.55 12.93 -24.76
C ARG A 168 -0.76 11.74 -25.26
N LEU A 169 -1.17 10.53 -24.89
CA LEU A 169 -0.61 9.30 -25.48
C LEU A 169 -1.16 9.12 -26.91
N ASP A 170 -0.30 8.76 -27.84
CA ASP A 170 -0.71 8.39 -29.21
C ASP A 170 -1.56 7.11 -29.21
N ARG A 171 -1.30 6.22 -28.25
CA ARG A 171 -2.03 4.96 -28.08
C ARG A 171 -2.33 4.72 -26.59
N PRO A 172 -3.44 5.25 -26.07
CA PRO A 172 -3.89 4.91 -24.74
C PRO A 172 -4.39 3.46 -24.65
N PRO A 173 -4.38 2.83 -23.47
CA PRO A 173 -4.95 1.49 -23.27
C PRO A 173 -6.47 1.49 -23.52
N ALA A 174 -7.03 0.30 -23.77
CA ALA A 174 -8.47 0.13 -24.06
C ALA A 174 -9.38 0.54 -22.89
N SER A 175 -8.85 0.53 -21.68
CA SER A 175 -9.53 1.01 -20.47
C SER A 175 -8.58 1.83 -19.61
N PRO A 176 -9.05 2.86 -18.90
CA PRO A 176 -8.23 3.63 -17.97
C PRO A 176 -7.59 2.71 -16.93
N VAL A 177 -6.34 3.00 -16.57
CA VAL A 177 -5.62 2.28 -15.52
C VAL A 177 -5.96 2.90 -14.17
N PRO A 178 -6.46 2.12 -13.19
CA PRO A 178 -6.62 2.63 -11.83
C PRO A 178 -5.27 3.04 -11.24
N VAL A 179 -5.16 4.27 -10.75
CA VAL A 179 -3.94 4.81 -10.16
C VAL A 179 -4.11 5.01 -8.67
N ASP A 180 -3.32 4.28 -7.90
CA ASP A 180 -3.32 4.34 -6.44
C ASP A 180 -2.15 5.18 -5.91
N VAL A 181 -2.24 5.57 -4.65
CA VAL A 181 -1.16 6.27 -3.94
C VAL A 181 -0.69 5.47 -2.74
N GLY A 182 0.61 5.27 -2.61
CA GLY A 182 1.22 4.88 -1.34
C GLY A 182 1.26 6.09 -0.41
N ALA A 183 0.40 6.13 0.58
CA ALA A 183 0.25 7.28 1.46
C ALA A 183 0.46 6.90 2.92
N VAL A 184 1.15 7.78 3.67
CA VAL A 184 1.34 7.66 5.13
C VAL A 184 0.84 8.91 5.84
N SER A 185 1.24 10.09 5.37
CA SER A 185 0.93 11.34 6.05
C SER A 185 -0.50 11.83 5.81
N ARG A 186 -1.02 12.62 6.76
CA ARG A 186 -2.36 13.23 6.67
C ARG A 186 -2.60 13.95 5.34
N ARG A 187 -1.64 14.78 4.91
CA ARG A 187 -1.81 15.56 3.68
C ARG A 187 -1.85 14.66 2.45
N MET A 188 -1.01 13.65 2.40
CA MET A 188 -1.01 12.69 1.29
C MET A 188 -2.33 11.92 1.23
N MET A 189 -2.87 11.46 2.37
CA MET A 189 -4.19 10.81 2.44
C MET A 189 -5.32 11.70 1.92
N GLU A 190 -5.40 12.95 2.42
CA GLU A 190 -6.46 13.89 1.99
C GLU A 190 -6.36 14.23 0.49
N VAL A 191 -5.15 14.39 -0.04
CA VAL A 191 -4.96 14.65 -1.48
C VAL A 191 -5.20 13.41 -2.33
N SER A 192 -4.87 12.22 -1.83
CA SER A 192 -5.21 10.95 -2.51
C SER A 192 -6.72 10.79 -2.67
N GLY A 193 -7.51 11.16 -1.66
CA GLY A 193 -8.97 11.19 -1.75
C GLY A 193 -9.49 12.07 -2.89
N GLN A 194 -8.76 13.14 -3.24
CA GLN A 194 -9.16 14.02 -4.34
C GLN A 194 -8.80 13.48 -5.72
N TYR A 195 -7.64 12.85 -5.89
CA TYR A 195 -7.05 12.61 -7.21
C TYR A 195 -6.78 11.13 -7.54
N ALA A 196 -6.69 10.22 -6.55
CA ALA A 196 -6.39 8.82 -6.78
C ALA A 196 -7.64 7.94 -6.97
N ASP A 197 -7.46 6.72 -7.44
CA ASP A 197 -8.50 5.69 -7.50
C ASP A 197 -8.46 4.77 -6.26
N GLY A 198 -7.40 4.88 -5.46
CA GLY A 198 -7.26 4.18 -4.20
C GLY A 198 -6.00 4.58 -3.45
N VAL A 199 -5.83 3.97 -2.29
CA VAL A 199 -4.62 4.11 -1.46
C VAL A 199 -4.16 2.74 -1.02
N GLN A 200 -2.83 2.55 -1.04
CA GLN A 200 -2.17 1.44 -0.36
C GLN A 200 -1.46 1.97 0.88
N LEU A 201 -1.88 1.49 2.05
CA LEU A 201 -1.14 1.71 3.29
C LEU A 201 0.10 0.81 3.27
N GLY A 202 1.26 1.44 3.44
CA GLY A 202 2.54 0.75 3.36
C GLY A 202 3.20 0.53 4.72
N ALA A 203 4.34 -0.16 4.69
CA ALA A 203 5.12 -0.59 5.84
C ALA A 203 4.31 -1.49 6.78
N ILE A 204 4.11 -1.09 8.04
CA ILE A 204 3.19 -1.76 8.96
C ILE A 204 1.90 -0.96 9.09
N THR A 205 0.80 -1.64 9.35
CA THR A 205 -0.50 -1.01 9.58
C THR A 205 -1.16 -1.59 10.84
N SER A 206 -2.16 -0.90 11.32
CA SER A 206 -3.00 -1.32 12.44
C SER A 206 -4.46 -0.99 12.17
N VAL A 207 -5.36 -1.53 12.97
CA VAL A 207 -6.80 -1.21 12.90
C VAL A 207 -7.04 0.28 13.12
N GLY A 208 -6.39 0.88 14.13
CA GLY A 208 -6.52 2.30 14.43
C GLY A 208 -6.05 3.20 13.28
N TYR A 209 -4.84 2.92 12.78
CA TYR A 209 -4.29 3.65 11.63
C TYR A 209 -5.13 3.48 10.36
N THR A 210 -5.69 2.29 10.12
CA THR A 210 -6.60 2.05 8.99
C THR A 210 -7.85 2.91 9.07
N ARG A 211 -8.48 3.00 10.26
CA ARG A 211 -9.65 3.85 10.49
C ARG A 211 -9.34 5.33 10.25
N TRP A 212 -8.25 5.81 10.82
CA TRP A 212 -7.77 7.17 10.60
C TRP A 212 -7.52 7.44 9.11
N ALA A 213 -6.88 6.53 8.39
CA ALA A 213 -6.62 6.66 6.96
C ALA A 213 -7.93 6.81 6.16
N ARG A 214 -8.94 5.96 6.46
CA ARG A 214 -10.26 6.04 5.83
C ARG A 214 -10.94 7.39 6.05
N GLU A 215 -10.88 7.91 7.27
CA GLU A 215 -11.41 9.24 7.60
C GLU A 215 -10.69 10.36 6.83
N ARG A 216 -9.37 10.29 6.71
CA ARG A 216 -8.60 11.28 5.95
C ARG A 216 -8.89 11.23 4.46
N LEU A 217 -9.04 10.02 3.90
CA LEU A 217 -9.49 9.83 2.52
C LEU A 217 -10.87 10.44 2.28
N ALA A 218 -11.83 10.23 3.21
CA ALA A 218 -13.17 10.78 3.13
C ALA A 218 -13.16 12.32 3.09
N VAL A 219 -12.33 12.96 3.90
CA VAL A 219 -12.14 14.42 3.87
C VAL A 219 -11.66 14.89 2.48
N GLY A 220 -10.72 14.17 1.88
CA GLY A 220 -10.21 14.48 0.55
C GLY A 220 -11.25 14.28 -0.54
N ALA A 221 -11.93 13.14 -0.53
CA ALA A 221 -13.01 12.79 -1.47
C ALA A 221 -14.13 13.83 -1.44
N GLN A 222 -14.59 14.20 -0.23
CA GLN A 222 -15.63 15.24 -0.06
C GLN A 222 -15.23 16.58 -0.68
N ARG A 223 -13.97 17.03 -0.54
CA ARG A 223 -13.48 18.27 -1.16
C ARG A 223 -13.53 18.24 -2.67
N ALA A 224 -13.45 17.06 -3.27
CA ALA A 224 -13.53 16.86 -4.71
C ALA A 224 -14.93 16.45 -5.20
N GLY A 225 -15.93 16.40 -4.32
CA GLY A 225 -17.29 15.96 -4.66
C GLY A 225 -17.38 14.47 -5.02
N ARG A 226 -16.45 13.65 -4.50
CA ARG A 226 -16.37 12.20 -4.75
C ARG A 226 -16.92 11.42 -3.55
N ASP A 227 -17.44 10.22 -3.83
CA ASP A 227 -17.75 9.25 -2.79
C ASP A 227 -16.47 8.52 -2.36
N VAL A 228 -16.19 8.47 -1.05
CA VAL A 228 -15.06 7.72 -0.52
C VAL A 228 -15.19 6.21 -0.76
N ASP A 229 -16.40 5.70 -0.92
CA ASP A 229 -16.65 4.28 -1.18
C ASP A 229 -16.27 3.85 -2.61
N GLU A 230 -16.01 4.80 -3.51
CA GLU A 230 -15.42 4.55 -4.84
C GLU A 230 -13.91 4.31 -4.77
N LEU A 231 -13.25 4.77 -3.69
CA LEU A 231 -11.81 4.62 -3.50
C LEU A 231 -11.50 3.27 -2.86
N LEU A 232 -10.52 2.56 -3.43
CA LEU A 232 -10.02 1.32 -2.83
C LEU A 232 -9.02 1.64 -1.71
N LEU A 233 -9.33 1.30 -0.48
CA LEU A 233 -8.35 1.30 0.60
C LEU A 233 -7.76 -0.10 0.75
N SER A 234 -6.49 -0.27 0.39
CA SER A 234 -5.72 -1.49 0.61
C SER A 234 -4.60 -1.26 1.62
N ALA A 235 -4.15 -2.29 2.27
CA ALA A 235 -3.07 -2.20 3.26
C ALA A 235 -2.17 -3.42 3.25
N ASN A 236 -0.87 -3.17 3.42
CA ASN A 236 0.07 -4.21 3.80
C ASN A 236 -0.21 -4.62 5.24
N VAL A 237 -0.75 -5.79 5.46
CA VAL A 237 -0.97 -6.38 6.78
C VAL A 237 0.15 -7.39 7.03
N LEU A 238 1.01 -7.12 8.00
CA LEU A 238 2.07 -8.05 8.36
C LEU A 238 1.43 -9.35 8.84
N THR A 239 1.59 -10.41 8.05
CA THR A 239 0.82 -11.65 8.23
C THR A 239 1.75 -12.84 8.31
N SER A 240 1.48 -13.72 9.27
CA SER A 240 2.12 -15.03 9.36
C SER A 240 1.08 -16.06 9.78
N VAL A 241 0.90 -17.12 8.99
CA VAL A 241 -0.02 -18.21 9.31
C VAL A 241 0.69 -19.55 9.29
N GLY A 242 0.41 -20.38 10.26
CA GLY A 242 0.96 -21.73 10.39
C GLY A 242 0.16 -22.59 11.33
N PRO A 243 0.42 -23.91 11.40
CA PRO A 243 -0.25 -24.82 12.30
C PRO A 243 0.08 -24.57 13.78
N ASP A 244 1.28 -24.05 14.07
CA ASP A 244 1.71 -23.65 15.41
C ASP A 244 1.62 -22.13 15.58
N ARG A 245 0.76 -21.71 16.52
CA ARG A 245 0.52 -20.30 16.85
C ARG A 245 1.79 -19.57 17.28
N THR A 246 2.61 -20.21 18.08
CA THR A 246 3.82 -19.60 18.65
C THR A 246 4.88 -19.38 17.56
N GLU A 247 5.10 -20.38 16.72
CA GLU A 247 6.03 -20.28 15.59
C GLU A 247 5.58 -19.18 14.61
N ALA A 248 4.31 -19.17 14.25
CA ALA A 248 3.75 -18.14 13.35
C ALA A 248 3.91 -16.73 13.92
N ARG A 249 3.65 -16.52 15.22
CA ARG A 249 3.83 -15.23 15.89
C ARG A 249 5.30 -14.81 15.99
N ASN A 250 6.19 -15.75 16.22
CA ASN A 250 7.62 -15.44 16.27
C ASN A 250 8.18 -15.05 14.91
N ALA A 251 7.67 -15.60 13.82
CA ALA A 251 8.13 -15.33 12.46
C ALA A 251 7.95 -13.84 12.02
N VAL A 252 7.06 -13.07 12.65
CA VAL A 252 6.87 -11.65 12.32
C VAL A 252 7.75 -10.70 13.14
N LYS A 253 8.36 -11.16 14.24
CA LYS A 253 8.98 -10.27 15.23
C LYS A 253 10.17 -9.46 14.70
N GLU A 254 11.06 -10.05 13.93
CA GLU A 254 12.24 -9.33 13.38
C GLU A 254 11.78 -8.27 12.36
N VAL A 255 10.85 -8.62 11.49
CA VAL A 255 10.28 -7.67 10.51
C VAL A 255 9.55 -6.54 11.22
N LEU A 256 8.76 -6.86 12.24
CA LEU A 256 8.06 -5.84 13.02
C LEU A 256 9.03 -4.91 13.73
N ALA A 257 10.09 -5.44 14.36
CA ALA A 257 11.12 -4.63 14.99
C ALA A 257 11.83 -3.70 13.98
N TYR A 258 12.16 -4.21 12.77
CA TYR A 258 12.73 -3.41 11.70
C TYR A 258 11.86 -2.19 11.36
N TYR A 259 10.55 -2.41 11.16
CA TYR A 259 9.64 -1.34 10.76
C TYR A 259 9.28 -0.40 11.90
N LEU A 260 9.05 -0.88 13.13
CA LEU A 260 8.81 -0.04 14.29
C LEU A 260 9.94 0.97 14.56
N ALA A 261 11.19 0.57 14.24
CA ALA A 261 12.33 1.46 14.37
C ALA A 261 12.37 2.58 13.31
N ARG A 262 11.60 2.47 12.21
CA ARG A 262 11.74 3.34 11.00
C ARG A 262 10.45 4.01 10.55
N VAL A 263 9.31 3.53 11.01
CA VAL A 263 7.99 4.05 10.60
C VAL A 263 7.71 5.44 11.16
N GLU A 264 6.95 6.24 10.40
CA GLU A 264 6.52 7.57 10.83
C GLU A 264 5.65 7.53 12.10
N GLY A 265 5.76 8.58 12.93
CA GLY A 265 5.06 8.66 14.21
C GLY A 265 3.55 8.46 14.09
N VAL A 266 2.93 9.05 13.06
CA VAL A 266 1.48 8.92 12.84
C VAL A 266 0.98 7.47 12.76
N VAL A 267 1.77 6.55 12.24
CA VAL A 267 1.40 5.12 12.16
C VAL A 267 1.34 4.50 13.55
N VAL A 268 2.26 4.88 14.43
CA VAL A 268 2.34 4.41 15.81
C VAL A 268 1.31 5.09 16.69
N ASP A 269 1.17 6.43 16.53
CA ASP A 269 0.26 7.24 17.33
C ASP A 269 -1.22 6.82 17.11
N GLU A 270 -1.60 6.63 15.86
CA GLU A 270 -2.98 6.22 15.50
C GLU A 270 -3.23 4.71 15.72
N ALA A 271 -2.18 3.91 15.93
CA ALA A 271 -2.32 2.51 16.32
C ALA A 271 -2.78 2.32 17.77
N GLY A 272 -2.60 3.33 18.61
CA GLY A 272 -2.85 3.19 20.06
C GLY A 272 -1.85 2.25 20.75
N ALA A 273 -0.66 2.08 20.16
CA ALA A 273 0.40 1.28 20.75
C ALA A 273 1.00 1.96 21.97
N ASP A 274 1.47 1.16 22.95
CA ASP A 274 2.18 1.68 24.11
C ASP A 274 3.48 2.38 23.69
N PRO A 275 3.62 3.71 23.91
CA PRO A 275 4.79 4.45 23.49
C PRO A 275 6.09 3.99 24.16
N GLU A 276 6.02 3.50 25.41
CA GLU A 276 7.19 3.01 26.13
C GLU A 276 7.68 1.68 25.53
N ALA A 277 6.74 0.79 25.20
CA ALA A 277 7.08 -0.46 24.54
C ALA A 277 7.68 -0.22 23.15
N VAL A 278 7.14 0.71 22.36
CA VAL A 278 7.72 1.10 21.06
C VAL A 278 9.12 1.71 21.23
N ALA A 279 9.32 2.57 22.22
CA ALA A 279 10.61 3.18 22.50
C ALA A 279 11.66 2.12 22.91
N ALA A 280 11.26 1.12 23.70
CA ALA A 280 12.14 0.01 24.07
C ALA A 280 12.60 -0.80 22.86
N VAL A 281 11.67 -1.10 21.92
CA VAL A 281 12.03 -1.79 20.64
C VAL A 281 13.01 -0.94 19.82
N ARG A 282 12.76 0.37 19.71
CA ARG A 282 13.64 1.30 18.97
C ARG A 282 15.05 1.36 19.56
N ALA A 283 15.16 1.42 20.88
CA ALA A 283 16.44 1.40 21.58
C ALA A 283 17.18 0.08 21.33
N ALA A 284 16.51 -1.05 21.50
CA ALA A 284 17.10 -2.36 21.27
C ALA A 284 17.58 -2.55 19.82
N VAL A 285 16.81 -2.09 18.83
CA VAL A 285 17.23 -2.12 17.42
C VAL A 285 18.46 -1.23 17.19
N ALA A 286 18.53 -0.07 17.81
CA ALA A 286 19.68 0.83 17.66
C ALA A 286 20.97 0.25 18.28
N GLU A 287 20.87 -0.54 19.34
CA GLU A 287 22.00 -1.15 20.04
C GLU A 287 22.46 -2.48 19.44
N GLY A 288 21.49 -3.35 19.05
CA GLY A 288 21.80 -4.73 18.67
C GLY A 288 21.09 -5.24 17.40
N GLY A 289 20.51 -4.34 16.61
CA GLY A 289 19.81 -4.69 15.36
C GLY A 289 18.44 -5.32 15.59
N GLU A 290 17.86 -5.82 14.50
CA GLU A 290 16.49 -6.30 14.46
C GLU A 290 16.23 -7.49 15.40
N GLN A 291 17.20 -8.37 15.59
CA GLN A 291 17.11 -9.50 16.52
C GLN A 291 16.97 -9.04 17.98
N ALA A 292 17.76 -8.02 18.37
CA ALA A 292 17.63 -7.45 19.70
C ALA A 292 16.28 -6.78 19.90
N GLY A 293 15.77 -6.06 18.87
CA GLY A 293 14.42 -5.50 18.88
C GLY A 293 13.34 -6.57 18.98
N ALA A 294 13.46 -7.67 18.25
CA ALA A 294 12.53 -8.79 18.31
C ALA A 294 12.47 -9.48 19.69
N ALA A 295 13.60 -9.54 20.38
CA ALA A 295 13.69 -10.16 21.72
C ALA A 295 12.91 -9.37 22.79
N VAL A 296 12.72 -8.06 22.63
CA VAL A 296 11.98 -7.20 23.57
C VAL A 296 10.56 -6.91 23.11
N LEU A 297 10.15 -7.39 21.94
CA LEU A 297 8.79 -7.22 21.42
C LEU A 297 7.79 -7.98 22.27
N SER A 298 6.84 -7.25 22.86
CA SER A 298 5.72 -7.84 23.59
C SER A 298 4.67 -8.44 22.66
N ASP A 299 3.92 -9.42 23.13
CA ASP A 299 2.82 -10.00 22.37
C ASP A 299 1.74 -8.96 22.05
N SER A 300 1.53 -7.96 22.92
CA SER A 300 0.59 -6.87 22.67
C SER A 300 1.00 -5.99 21.49
N LEU A 301 2.30 -5.72 21.28
CA LEU A 301 2.76 -5.01 20.08
C LEU A 301 2.59 -5.87 18.81
N VAL A 302 2.77 -7.19 18.90
CA VAL A 302 2.48 -8.08 17.79
C VAL A 302 0.99 -8.00 17.44
N ASP A 303 0.09 -8.04 18.42
CA ASP A 303 -1.36 -7.97 18.21
C ASP A 303 -1.83 -6.64 17.59
N VAL A 304 -1.11 -5.54 17.85
CA VAL A 304 -1.41 -4.22 17.27
C VAL A 304 -1.02 -4.13 15.80
N PHE A 305 0.15 -4.68 15.42
CA PHE A 305 0.77 -4.41 14.12
C PHE A 305 0.88 -5.63 13.18
N ALA A 306 0.51 -6.81 13.65
CA ALA A 306 0.56 -8.03 12.86
C ALA A 306 -0.69 -8.88 13.07
N VAL A 307 -1.00 -9.70 12.07
CA VAL A 307 -2.03 -10.72 12.14
C VAL A 307 -1.31 -12.07 11.99
N ALA A 308 -1.06 -12.75 13.12
CA ALA A 308 -0.18 -13.91 13.13
C ALA A 308 -0.69 -15.01 14.09
N GLY A 309 -0.69 -16.25 13.60
CA GLY A 309 -1.13 -17.43 14.36
C GLY A 309 -1.61 -18.55 13.47
N THR A 310 -2.56 -19.33 14.00
CA THR A 310 -3.29 -20.34 13.22
C THR A 310 -4.21 -19.68 12.18
N PRO A 311 -4.76 -20.40 11.21
CA PRO A 311 -5.76 -19.84 10.29
C PRO A 311 -6.94 -19.16 11.00
N ASP A 312 -7.45 -19.74 12.11
CA ASP A 312 -8.54 -19.14 12.88
C ASP A 312 -8.11 -17.82 13.53
N ASP A 313 -6.89 -17.74 14.07
CA ASP A 313 -6.32 -16.49 14.63
C ASP A 313 -6.21 -15.41 13.55
N VAL A 314 -5.83 -15.78 12.33
CA VAL A 314 -5.71 -14.84 11.22
C VAL A 314 -7.07 -14.34 10.74
N ILE A 315 -8.07 -15.22 10.66
CA ILE A 315 -9.45 -14.84 10.34
C ILE A 315 -10.00 -13.87 11.38
N GLU A 316 -9.84 -14.17 12.67
CA GLU A 316 -10.28 -13.31 13.76
C GLU A 316 -9.55 -11.96 13.75
N GLY A 317 -8.22 -11.96 13.55
CA GLY A 317 -7.40 -10.76 13.54
C GLY A 317 -7.67 -9.83 12.35
N LEU A 318 -8.15 -10.35 11.22
CA LEU A 318 -8.52 -9.54 10.05
C LEU A 318 -9.89 -8.85 10.21
N GLY A 319 -10.82 -9.40 10.99
CA GLY A 319 -12.16 -8.85 11.17
C GLY A 319 -12.19 -7.36 11.53
N PRO A 320 -11.45 -6.90 12.54
CA PRO A 320 -11.41 -5.48 12.94
C PRO A 320 -10.91 -4.52 11.84
N PHE A 321 -10.09 -4.99 10.89
CA PHE A 321 -9.67 -4.18 9.74
C PHE A 321 -10.82 -3.92 8.76
N ALA A 322 -11.71 -4.90 8.56
CA ALA A 322 -12.91 -4.69 7.75
C ALA A 322 -13.84 -3.64 8.41
N ASP A 323 -14.03 -3.71 9.73
CA ASP A 323 -14.80 -2.73 10.49
C ASP A 323 -14.15 -1.33 10.48
N ALA A 324 -12.83 -1.25 10.33
CA ALA A 324 -12.10 0.01 10.16
C ALA A 324 -12.19 0.58 8.74
N GLY A 325 -12.85 -0.13 7.81
CA GLY A 325 -13.05 0.31 6.43
C GLY A 325 -11.94 -0.08 5.45
N LEU A 326 -11.14 -1.10 5.77
CA LEU A 326 -10.21 -1.69 4.82
C LEU A 326 -10.99 -2.49 3.77
N ASP A 327 -10.75 -2.21 2.49
CA ASP A 327 -11.39 -2.92 1.39
C ASP A 327 -10.64 -4.18 0.98
N LEU A 328 -9.29 -4.13 0.98
CA LEU A 328 -8.41 -5.19 0.48
C LEU A 328 -7.17 -5.35 1.37
N PRO A 329 -7.14 -6.30 2.29
CA PRO A 329 -5.92 -6.67 2.97
C PRO A 329 -4.95 -7.35 1.99
N LEU A 330 -3.70 -6.96 2.05
CA LEU A 330 -2.58 -7.58 1.37
C LEU A 330 -1.75 -8.29 2.45
N ALA A 331 -1.87 -9.61 2.57
CA ALA A 331 -0.99 -10.38 3.43
C ALA A 331 0.46 -10.06 3.01
N TRP A 332 1.28 -9.66 3.96
CA TRP A 332 2.54 -9.03 3.63
C TRP A 332 3.71 -9.67 4.35
N TYR A 333 4.80 -9.81 3.60
CA TYR A 333 6.17 -10.12 3.93
C TYR A 333 6.43 -11.57 4.33
N THR A 334 5.90 -12.04 5.46
CA THR A 334 6.30 -13.33 6.04
C THR A 334 5.51 -14.51 5.50
N PHE A 335 4.19 -14.36 5.42
CA PHE A 335 3.16 -15.36 5.09
C PHE A 335 3.07 -16.54 6.07
N GLY A 336 4.17 -17.00 6.65
CA GLY A 336 4.25 -18.08 7.62
C GLY A 336 5.70 -18.44 7.96
N PRO A 337 5.94 -19.30 8.96
CA PRO A 337 7.25 -19.90 9.21
C PRO A 337 7.80 -20.64 7.99
N ASP A 338 6.91 -21.37 7.31
CA ASP A 338 7.10 -21.89 5.96
C ASP A 338 6.26 -21.04 5.00
N ARG A 339 6.92 -20.43 4.01
CA ARG A 339 6.30 -19.48 3.08
C ARG A 339 5.24 -20.14 2.19
N ASP A 340 5.55 -21.29 1.64
CA ASP A 340 4.67 -21.97 0.69
C ASP A 340 3.45 -22.53 1.41
N GLU A 341 3.63 -23.09 2.61
CA GLU A 341 2.54 -23.52 3.46
C GLU A 341 1.68 -22.32 3.89
N GLY A 342 2.28 -21.21 4.29
CA GLY A 342 1.56 -20.00 4.68
C GLY A 342 0.69 -19.46 3.54
N VAL A 343 1.23 -19.35 2.33
CA VAL A 343 0.47 -18.93 1.14
C VAL A 343 -0.68 -19.89 0.86
N ARG A 344 -0.49 -21.20 1.01
CA ARG A 344 -1.53 -22.21 0.84
C ARG A 344 -2.62 -22.08 1.90
N LEU A 345 -2.27 -21.95 3.18
CA LEU A 345 -3.21 -21.77 4.28
C LEU A 345 -4.05 -20.48 4.12
N LEU A 346 -3.40 -19.38 3.71
CA LEU A 346 -4.10 -18.14 3.38
C LEU A 346 -5.15 -18.34 2.29
N ALA A 347 -4.82 -19.07 1.23
CA ALA A 347 -5.73 -19.31 0.10
C ALA A 347 -6.88 -20.27 0.44
N GLU A 348 -6.57 -21.38 1.12
CA GLU A 348 -7.52 -22.48 1.32
C GLU A 348 -8.41 -22.30 2.55
N GLN A 349 -7.89 -21.66 3.61
CA GLN A 349 -8.59 -21.55 4.89
C GLN A 349 -8.99 -20.12 5.24
N VAL A 350 -8.09 -19.15 5.06
CA VAL A 350 -8.38 -17.77 5.47
C VAL A 350 -9.25 -17.05 4.44
N ARG A 351 -8.83 -17.04 3.16
CA ARG A 351 -9.51 -16.30 2.10
C ARG A 351 -11.01 -16.62 1.99
N PRO A 352 -11.47 -17.89 1.98
CA PRO A 352 -12.90 -18.20 1.88
C PRO A 352 -13.74 -17.70 3.06
N ALA A 353 -13.11 -17.49 4.22
CA ALA A 353 -13.79 -17.00 5.43
C ALA A 353 -13.90 -15.48 5.49
N VAL A 354 -13.00 -14.73 4.81
CA VAL A 354 -12.92 -13.28 4.97
C VAL A 354 -13.35 -12.48 3.72
N VAL A 355 -13.38 -13.11 2.54
CA VAL A 355 -13.77 -12.47 1.28
C VAL A 355 -15.28 -12.61 1.05
N GLN A 356 -15.92 -11.51 0.64
CA GLN A 356 -17.34 -11.51 0.25
C GLN A 356 -17.53 -12.35 -1.01
N THR A 357 -18.50 -13.26 -1.00
CA THR A 357 -18.93 -14.05 -2.16
C THR A 357 -20.01 -13.34 -2.97
#